data_dc8a8c3db52f111378e272560d635f72
#
_entry.id   dc8a8c3db52f111378e272560d635f72
#
_cell.length_a   1.000
_cell.length_b   1.000
_cell.length_c   1.000
_cell.angle_alpha   90.00
_cell.angle_beta   90.00
_cell.angle_gamma   90.00
#
_symmetry.space_group_name_H-M   'P 1'
#
loop_
_entity.id
_entity.type
_entity.pdbx_description
1 polymer ?
#
loop_
_entity_poly.entity_id
_entity_poly.type
_entity_poly.pdbx_seq_one_letter_code
_entity_poly.pdbx_strand_id
1 'polypeptide(L)'
;ALSSRVLNRLLGCKALEDFAGETLVLCGPEVEPMPPAICAPSEINGVTGVHEFSAGLEDEIYLATRDSVQHTETVAYRLRNVCLIDGQLCNYRSYRQLRFGRLGIAPPRWLEDITETAALASTAAGNDYFAHFLLDDIPTALLGQQFGRPVFGGSRHPRTPHMLDYVA
;
A
#
# COMPACT_ATOMS: atom_id res chain seq x y z
N ALA A 1 13.90 -14.89 -3.53
CA ALA A 1 13.05 -14.23 -4.54
C ALA A 1 12.86 -15.06 -5.82
N LEU A 2 13.91 -15.67 -6.39
CA LEU A 2 13.75 -16.50 -7.60
C LEU A 2 12.98 -17.79 -7.30
N SER A 3 13.27 -18.44 -6.18
CA SER A 3 12.60 -19.66 -5.74
C SER A 3 11.11 -19.43 -5.45
N SER A 4 10.73 -18.30 -4.86
CA SER A 4 9.33 -17.99 -4.59
C SER A 4 8.52 -17.74 -5.87
N ARG A 5 9.12 -17.12 -6.90
CA ARG A 5 8.45 -16.92 -8.20
C ARG A 5 8.21 -18.23 -8.93
N VAL A 6 9.18 -19.13 -8.91
CA VAL A 6 9.04 -20.46 -9.53
C VAL A 6 8.03 -21.30 -8.76
N LEU A 7 8.09 -21.29 -7.43
CA LEU A 7 7.14 -22.00 -6.59
C LEU A 7 5.69 -21.46 -6.76
N ASN A 8 5.52 -20.16 -6.81
CA ASN A 8 4.20 -19.55 -7.03
C ASN A 8 3.61 -19.89 -8.40
N ARG A 9 4.45 -20.03 -9.41
CA ARG A 9 4.02 -20.44 -10.76
C ARG A 9 3.58 -21.90 -10.80
N LEU A 10 4.17 -22.75 -9.96
CA LEU A 10 3.86 -24.18 -9.88
C LEU A 10 2.68 -24.50 -8.93
N LEU A 11 2.52 -23.72 -7.85
CA LEU A 11 1.55 -24.00 -6.78
C LEU A 11 0.32 -23.08 -6.81
N GLY A 12 0.24 -22.16 -7.76
CA GLY A 12 -0.75 -21.08 -7.78
C GLY A 12 -0.35 -19.91 -6.88
N CYS A 13 -0.56 -18.68 -7.36
CA CYS A 13 -0.31 -17.47 -6.57
C CYS A 13 -1.37 -17.36 -5.48
N LYS A 14 -0.97 -17.53 -4.23
CA LYS A 14 -1.76 -17.12 -3.08
C LYS A 14 -1.33 -15.72 -2.66
N ALA A 15 -2.28 -14.91 -2.20
CA ALA A 15 -1.97 -13.62 -1.62
C ALA A 15 -1.15 -13.82 -0.34
N LEU A 16 -0.38 -12.80 0.05
CA LEU A 16 0.44 -12.90 1.26
C LEU A 16 -0.45 -13.02 2.50
N GLU A 17 -1.62 -12.40 2.47
CA GLU A 17 -2.67 -12.42 3.48
C GLU A 17 -3.20 -13.83 3.76
N ASP A 18 -3.22 -14.70 2.75
CA ASP A 18 -3.64 -16.12 2.91
C ASP A 18 -2.72 -16.91 3.84
N PHE A 19 -1.54 -16.37 4.16
CA PHE A 19 -0.59 -16.95 5.11
C PHE A 19 -0.60 -16.24 6.46
N ALA A 20 -1.59 -15.41 6.73
CA ALA A 20 -1.75 -14.77 8.02
C ALA A 20 -2.03 -15.84 9.10
N GLY A 21 -1.28 -15.76 10.19
CA GLY A 21 -1.55 -16.56 11.38
C GLY A 21 -2.66 -15.97 12.24
N GLU A 22 -2.95 -14.69 12.04
CA GLU A 22 -3.97 -13.94 12.75
C GLU A 22 -4.45 -12.79 11.86
N THR A 23 -5.75 -12.56 11.89
CA THR A 23 -6.40 -11.45 11.18
C THR A 23 -7.19 -10.65 12.20
N LEU A 24 -6.98 -9.33 12.21
CA LEU A 24 -7.61 -8.42 13.16
C LEU A 24 -8.32 -7.30 12.40
N VAL A 25 -9.61 -7.15 12.62
CA VAL A 25 -10.38 -6.01 12.10
C VAL A 25 -10.12 -4.81 13.01
N LEU A 26 -9.50 -3.76 12.47
CA LEU A 26 -9.18 -2.52 13.18
C LEU A 26 -10.35 -1.54 13.15
N CYS A 27 -10.99 -1.42 11.99
CA CYS A 27 -12.20 -0.61 11.80
C CYS A 27 -13.19 -1.42 10.96
N GLY A 28 -14.44 -1.41 11.35
CA GLY A 28 -15.52 -2.00 10.54
C GLY A 28 -15.81 -1.17 9.27
N PRO A 29 -16.60 -1.72 8.34
CA PRO A 29 -17.06 -0.95 7.19
C PRO A 29 -17.98 0.19 7.67
N GLU A 30 -17.83 1.35 7.06
CA GLU A 30 -18.59 2.55 7.43
C GLU A 30 -19.00 3.32 6.18
N VAL A 31 -20.14 4.01 6.25
CA VAL A 31 -20.58 4.97 5.24
C VAL A 31 -20.47 6.36 5.82
N GLU A 32 -19.56 7.16 5.27
CA GLU A 32 -19.32 8.53 5.70
C GLU A 32 -20.01 9.49 4.74
N PRO A 33 -20.87 10.41 5.24
CA PRO A 33 -21.42 11.48 4.41
C PRO A 33 -20.30 12.43 3.99
N MET A 34 -20.24 12.74 2.71
CA MET A 34 -19.24 13.63 2.14
C MET A 34 -19.96 14.71 1.32
N PRO A 35 -19.65 16.00 1.55
CA PRO A 35 -20.20 17.02 0.68
C PRO A 35 -19.65 16.83 -0.75
N PRO A 36 -20.52 16.84 -1.77
CA PRO A 36 -20.07 16.76 -3.14
C PRO A 36 -19.20 17.96 -3.51
N ALA A 37 -18.38 17.81 -4.54
CA ALA A 37 -17.56 18.90 -5.04
C ALA A 37 -18.45 20.09 -5.45
N ILE A 38 -18.01 21.31 -5.09
CA ILE A 38 -18.71 22.54 -5.48
C ILE A 38 -18.35 22.83 -6.94
N CYS A 39 -19.26 22.48 -7.84
CA CYS A 39 -19.12 22.76 -9.28
C CYS A 39 -20.48 23.05 -9.88
N ALA A 40 -20.51 23.93 -10.87
CA ALA A 40 -21.75 24.19 -11.62
C ALA A 40 -22.02 23.01 -12.57
N PRO A 41 -23.32 22.66 -12.82
CA PRO A 41 -23.64 21.59 -13.78
C PRO A 41 -23.05 21.80 -15.18
N SER A 42 -22.90 23.06 -15.60
CA SER A 42 -22.24 23.40 -16.87
C SER A 42 -20.76 23.09 -16.90
N GLU A 43 -20.08 23.12 -15.76
CA GLU A 43 -18.65 22.78 -15.66
C GLU A 43 -18.46 21.29 -15.76
N ILE A 44 -19.31 20.48 -15.13
CA ILE A 44 -19.29 19.01 -15.25
C ILE A 44 -19.50 18.60 -16.71
N ASN A 45 -20.45 19.21 -17.41
CA ASN A 45 -20.71 18.96 -18.82
C ASN A 45 -19.55 19.39 -19.74
N GLY A 46 -18.70 20.29 -19.28
CA GLY A 46 -17.50 20.75 -19.97
C GLY A 46 -16.29 19.83 -19.84
N VAL A 47 -16.34 18.84 -18.92
CA VAL A 47 -15.24 17.89 -18.75
C VAL A 47 -15.27 16.89 -19.90
N THR A 48 -14.27 16.94 -20.77
CA THR A 48 -14.17 16.12 -21.99
C THR A 48 -13.17 14.96 -21.88
N GLY A 49 -12.44 14.88 -20.78
CA GLY A 49 -11.46 13.81 -20.57
C GLY A 49 -10.86 13.84 -19.16
N VAL A 50 -10.18 12.78 -18.84
CA VAL A 50 -9.49 12.58 -17.57
C VAL A 50 -8.06 12.12 -17.82
N HIS A 51 -7.24 12.16 -16.78
CA HIS A 51 -5.86 11.70 -16.85
C HIS A 51 -5.80 10.19 -17.14
N GLU A 52 -4.74 9.75 -17.83
CA GLU A 52 -4.55 8.34 -18.22
C GLU A 52 -4.53 7.35 -17.05
N PHE A 53 -4.26 7.80 -15.82
CA PHE A 53 -4.30 6.98 -14.62
C PHE A 53 -5.67 6.97 -13.92
N SER A 54 -6.64 7.72 -14.41
CA SER A 54 -8.01 7.71 -13.90
C SER A 54 -8.77 6.48 -14.41
N ALA A 55 -9.74 6.01 -13.64
CA ALA A 55 -10.55 4.85 -14.00
C ALA A 55 -11.45 5.11 -15.23
N GLY A 56 -11.87 6.36 -15.43
CA GLY A 56 -12.68 6.82 -16.55
C GLY A 56 -13.39 8.12 -16.24
N LEU A 57 -13.94 8.78 -17.26
CA LEU A 57 -14.63 10.06 -17.11
C LEU A 57 -15.87 9.92 -16.22
N GLU A 58 -16.66 8.89 -16.42
CA GLU A 58 -17.89 8.65 -15.66
C GLU A 58 -17.59 8.38 -14.18
N ASP A 59 -16.55 7.60 -13.91
CA ASP A 59 -16.09 7.28 -12.55
C ASP A 59 -15.60 8.54 -11.82
N GLU A 60 -14.82 9.39 -12.48
CA GLU A 60 -14.33 10.63 -11.89
C GLU A 60 -15.48 11.63 -11.60
N ILE A 61 -16.45 11.75 -12.51
CA ILE A 61 -17.65 12.56 -12.28
C ILE A 61 -18.44 12.01 -11.09
N TYR A 62 -18.64 10.70 -11.03
CA TYR A 62 -19.30 10.06 -9.89
C TYR A 62 -18.57 10.33 -8.58
N LEU A 63 -17.24 10.16 -8.56
CA LEU A 63 -16.43 10.42 -7.37
C LEU A 63 -16.50 11.88 -6.91
N ALA A 64 -16.58 12.83 -7.85
CA ALA A 64 -16.69 14.26 -7.54
C ALA A 64 -18.09 14.67 -7.06
N THR A 65 -19.14 13.98 -7.50
CA THR A 65 -20.54 14.39 -7.25
C THR A 65 -21.26 13.55 -6.20
N ARG A 66 -20.68 12.45 -5.74
CA ARG A 66 -21.28 11.61 -4.70
C ARG A 66 -21.39 12.35 -3.37
N ASP A 67 -22.41 12.02 -2.60
CA ASP A 67 -22.71 12.60 -1.28
C ASP A 67 -22.23 11.73 -0.11
N SER A 68 -21.65 10.57 -0.41
CA SER A 68 -21.19 9.63 0.60
C SER A 68 -20.03 8.78 0.09
N VAL A 69 -19.21 8.31 1.01
CA VAL A 69 -18.11 7.36 0.77
C VAL A 69 -18.36 6.11 1.57
N GLN A 70 -18.30 4.97 0.91
CA GLN A 70 -18.34 3.68 1.58
C GLN A 70 -16.90 3.22 1.83
N HIS A 71 -16.52 3.18 3.09
CA HIS A 71 -15.27 2.59 3.54
C HIS A 71 -15.45 1.09 3.74
N THR A 72 -14.50 0.33 3.25
CA THR A 72 -14.39 -1.10 3.57
C THR A 72 -13.74 -1.28 4.94
N GLU A 73 -13.83 -2.46 5.51
CA GLU A 73 -13.13 -2.77 6.75
C GLU A 73 -11.61 -2.57 6.61
N THR A 74 -10.99 -2.05 7.67
CA THR A 74 -9.54 -1.96 7.78
C THR A 74 -9.04 -3.17 8.57
N VAL A 75 -8.18 -3.96 7.95
CA VAL A 75 -7.74 -5.26 8.49
C VAL A 75 -6.23 -5.28 8.64
N ALA A 76 -5.76 -5.73 9.80
CA ALA A 76 -4.37 -6.04 10.05
C ALA A 76 -4.13 -7.55 9.95
N TYR A 77 -3.06 -7.93 9.27
CA TYR A 77 -2.63 -9.32 9.09
C TYR A 77 -1.32 -9.57 9.82
N ARG A 78 -1.30 -10.53 10.74
CA ARG A 78 -0.07 -10.96 11.38
C ARG A 78 0.58 -12.06 10.58
N LEU A 79 1.70 -11.73 9.96
CA LEU A 79 2.49 -12.65 9.16
C LEU A 79 3.69 -13.15 9.96
N ARG A 80 4.04 -14.41 9.80
CA ARG A 80 5.23 -15.01 10.43
C ARG A 80 6.27 -15.35 9.38
N ASN A 81 7.55 -15.25 9.77
CA ASN A 81 8.69 -15.62 8.93
C ASN A 81 8.66 -14.91 7.56
N VAL A 82 8.48 -13.61 7.60
CA VAL A 82 8.55 -12.74 6.42
C VAL A 82 9.86 -11.98 6.37
N CYS A 83 10.32 -11.69 5.18
CA CYS A 83 11.48 -10.87 4.91
C CYS A 83 11.08 -9.67 4.07
N LEU A 84 11.59 -8.49 4.42
CA LEU A 84 11.47 -7.28 3.63
C LEU A 84 12.82 -7.03 2.94
N ILE A 85 12.85 -7.21 1.63
CA ILE A 85 14.08 -7.09 0.83
C ILE A 85 13.80 -6.23 -0.38
N ASP A 86 14.50 -5.10 -0.51
CA ASP A 86 14.44 -4.22 -1.69
C ASP A 86 13.00 -3.85 -2.11
N GLY A 87 12.13 -3.54 -1.16
CA GLY A 87 10.73 -3.22 -1.44
C GLY A 87 9.90 -4.43 -1.83
N GLN A 88 10.32 -5.62 -1.47
CA GLN A 88 9.52 -6.83 -1.53
C GLN A 88 9.31 -7.40 -0.13
N LEU A 89 8.07 -7.54 0.26
CA LEU A 89 7.70 -8.35 1.40
C LEU A 89 7.47 -9.78 0.91
N CYS A 90 8.19 -10.73 1.43
CA CYS A 90 8.10 -12.12 0.98
C CYS A 90 8.21 -13.12 2.13
N ASN A 91 7.58 -14.25 1.96
CA ASN A 91 7.85 -15.48 2.68
C ASN A 91 8.32 -16.55 1.65
N TYR A 92 8.49 -17.79 2.10
CA TYR A 92 8.93 -18.88 1.22
C TYR A 92 7.89 -19.28 0.14
N ARG A 93 6.62 -18.86 0.26
CA ARG A 93 5.51 -19.25 -0.63
C ARG A 93 4.90 -18.11 -1.41
N SER A 94 5.01 -16.86 -0.92
CA SER A 94 4.35 -15.72 -1.53
C SER A 94 5.19 -14.45 -1.42
N TYR A 95 4.86 -13.45 -2.20
CA TYR A 95 5.48 -12.13 -2.11
C TYR A 95 4.49 -11.03 -2.44
N ARG A 96 4.71 -9.86 -1.84
CA ARG A 96 4.03 -8.60 -2.17
C ARG A 96 5.08 -7.56 -2.59
N GLN A 97 4.85 -6.92 -3.70
CA GLN A 97 5.71 -5.86 -4.18
C GLN A 97 5.24 -4.52 -3.60
N LEU A 98 6.17 -3.79 -2.97
CA LEU A 98 5.93 -2.50 -2.35
C LEU A 98 6.56 -1.34 -3.15
N ARG A 99 6.74 -1.51 -4.44
CA ARG A 99 7.21 -0.46 -5.36
C ARG A 99 6.78 -0.76 -6.78
N PHE A 100 6.64 0.28 -7.58
CA PHE A 100 6.39 0.14 -9.01
C PHE A 100 7.67 -0.21 -9.78
N GLY A 101 7.50 -0.84 -10.94
CA GLY A 101 8.57 -1.21 -11.83
C GLY A 101 9.10 -2.63 -11.66
N ARG A 102 10.04 -3.00 -12.52
CA ARG A 102 10.66 -4.32 -12.49
C ARG A 102 11.69 -4.38 -11.36
N LEU A 103 11.58 -5.38 -10.54
CA LEU A 103 12.62 -5.70 -9.57
C LEU A 103 13.85 -6.17 -10.32
N GLY A 104 14.96 -5.45 -10.16
CA GLY A 104 16.26 -5.96 -10.55
C GLY A 104 16.58 -7.25 -9.78
N ILE A 105 17.38 -8.12 -10.36
CA ILE A 105 18.01 -9.22 -9.62
C ILE A 105 19.09 -8.54 -8.75
N ALA A 106 18.72 -8.15 -7.53
CA ALA A 106 19.72 -7.70 -6.59
C ALA A 106 20.49 -8.92 -6.06
N PRO A 107 21.81 -8.85 -5.93
CA PRO A 107 22.54 -9.87 -5.23
C PRO A 107 21.99 -10.01 -3.81
N PRO A 108 21.96 -11.22 -3.24
CA PRO A 108 21.51 -11.41 -1.87
C PRO A 108 22.37 -10.53 -0.96
N ARG A 109 21.73 -9.53 -0.35
CA ARG A 109 22.34 -8.78 0.75
C ARG A 109 22.06 -9.55 2.01
N TRP A 110 23.05 -9.61 2.88
CA TRP A 110 22.87 -10.15 4.22
C TRP A 110 21.82 -9.30 4.93
N LEU A 111 20.88 -9.94 5.58
CA LEU A 111 19.88 -9.26 6.42
C LEU A 111 20.65 -8.69 7.61
N GLU A 112 20.76 -7.37 7.66
CA GLU A 112 21.50 -6.67 8.73
C GLU A 112 20.67 -6.55 9.99
N ASP A 113 19.31 -6.53 9.87
CA ASP A 113 18.40 -6.36 10.99
C ASP A 113 17.40 -7.52 11.08
N ILE A 114 17.44 -8.23 12.19
CA ILE A 114 16.36 -9.15 12.59
C ILE A 114 15.50 -8.42 13.61
N THR A 115 14.28 -8.08 13.21
CA THR A 115 13.29 -7.50 14.11
C THR A 115 12.31 -8.58 14.51
N GLU A 116 12.12 -8.79 15.82
CA GLU A 116 11.18 -9.81 16.31
C GLU A 116 9.74 -9.53 15.87
N THR A 117 9.32 -8.27 15.98
CA THR A 117 7.99 -7.82 15.52
C THR A 117 8.08 -6.41 14.97
N ALA A 118 7.51 -6.21 13.78
CA ALA A 118 7.42 -4.90 13.13
C ALA A 118 6.06 -4.73 12.45
N ALA A 119 5.60 -3.50 12.35
CA ALA A 119 4.41 -3.13 11.59
C ALA A 119 4.84 -2.58 10.23
N LEU A 120 4.41 -3.21 9.15
CA LEU A 120 4.68 -2.70 7.80
C LEU A 120 3.80 -1.49 7.52
N ALA A 121 4.43 -0.34 7.32
CA ALA A 121 3.79 0.93 7.02
C ALA A 121 4.20 1.42 5.63
N SER A 122 3.97 0.61 4.61
CA SER A 122 4.47 0.92 3.28
C SER A 122 3.59 0.35 2.19
N THR A 123 3.23 1.20 1.25
CA THR A 123 2.54 0.83 0.02
C THR A 123 3.45 1.03 -1.19
N ALA A 124 3.09 0.47 -2.35
CA ALA A 124 3.83 0.73 -3.58
C ALA A 124 3.71 2.20 -4.01
N ALA A 125 2.53 2.77 -3.85
CA ALA A 125 2.27 4.17 -4.16
C ALA A 125 3.00 5.11 -3.19
N GLY A 126 2.97 4.85 -1.88
CA GLY A 126 3.67 5.63 -0.88
C GLY A 126 5.19 5.65 -1.07
N ASN A 127 5.78 4.55 -1.51
CA ASN A 127 7.21 4.49 -1.81
C ASN A 127 7.61 5.31 -3.05
N ASP A 128 6.69 5.55 -3.95
CA ASP A 128 6.97 6.24 -5.22
C ASP A 128 6.43 7.68 -5.28
N TYR A 129 5.41 8.00 -4.50
CA TYR A 129 4.73 9.30 -4.52
C TYR A 129 4.55 9.87 -3.12
N PHE A 130 5.03 11.09 -2.91
CA PHE A 130 4.99 11.75 -1.60
C PHE A 130 3.56 11.95 -1.07
N ALA A 131 2.60 12.27 -1.91
CA ALA A 131 1.20 12.40 -1.49
C ALA A 131 0.65 11.10 -0.91
N HIS A 132 0.90 9.97 -1.55
CA HIS A 132 0.51 8.65 -1.05
C HIS A 132 1.29 8.25 0.22
N PHE A 133 2.56 8.66 0.32
CA PHE A 133 3.30 8.47 1.57
C PHE A 133 2.61 9.17 2.75
N LEU A 134 2.16 10.42 2.58
CA LEU A 134 1.45 11.15 3.63
C LEU A 134 0.05 10.60 3.90
N LEU A 135 -0.69 10.21 2.87
CA LEU A 135 -2.09 9.81 2.98
C LEU A 135 -2.26 8.33 3.36
N ASP A 136 -1.34 7.47 2.95
CA ASP A 136 -1.46 6.02 3.12
C ASP A 136 -0.45 5.48 4.14
N ASP A 137 0.86 5.79 3.96
CA ASP A 137 1.92 5.16 4.74
C ASP A 137 2.01 5.75 6.16
N ILE A 138 1.91 7.06 6.32
CA ILE A 138 1.96 7.70 7.65
C ILE A 138 0.79 7.28 8.56
N PRO A 139 -0.48 7.32 8.12
CA PRO A 139 -1.59 6.80 8.92
C PRO A 139 -1.42 5.32 9.27
N THR A 140 -0.95 4.51 8.31
CA THR A 140 -0.65 3.09 8.55
C THR A 140 0.45 2.91 9.59
N ALA A 141 1.49 3.75 9.58
CA ALA A 141 2.54 3.74 10.61
C ALA A 141 1.98 4.04 12.00
N LEU A 142 1.14 5.07 12.11
CA LEU A 142 0.51 5.45 13.38
C LEU A 142 -0.39 4.33 13.92
N LEU A 143 -1.22 3.73 13.08
CA LEU A 143 -2.05 2.58 13.43
C LEU A 143 -1.19 1.36 13.79
N GLY A 144 -0.08 1.17 13.10
CA GLY A 144 0.80 0.03 13.27
C GLY A 144 1.61 0.04 14.57
N GLN A 145 1.86 1.20 15.18
CA GLN A 145 2.67 1.34 16.40
C GLN A 145 2.22 0.44 17.55
N GLN A 146 0.92 0.17 17.66
CA GLN A 146 0.37 -0.70 18.68
C GLN A 146 0.77 -2.18 18.50
N PHE A 147 1.22 -2.57 17.30
CA PHE A 147 1.61 -3.95 16.96
C PHE A 147 3.12 -4.17 16.91
N GLY A 148 3.89 -3.10 16.77
CA GLY A 148 5.34 -3.15 16.69
C GLY A 148 5.94 -1.90 16.08
N ARG A 149 7.25 -1.85 15.97
CA ARG A 149 7.95 -0.72 15.36
C ARG A 149 7.53 -0.57 13.89
N PRO A 150 7.06 0.61 13.46
CA PRO A 150 6.79 0.84 12.03
C PRO A 150 8.05 0.66 11.19
N VAL A 151 7.89 -0.04 10.07
CA VAL A 151 8.96 -0.21 9.07
C VAL A 151 8.42 0.18 7.69
N PHE A 152 9.23 0.91 6.97
CA PHE A 152 8.93 1.35 5.62
C PHE A 152 9.70 0.52 4.61
N GLY A 153 9.04 0.15 3.53
CA GLY A 153 9.57 -0.75 2.51
C GLY A 153 10.73 -0.19 1.67
N GLY A 154 11.29 0.91 2.08
CA GLY A 154 12.44 1.63 1.58
C GLY A 154 12.70 1.54 0.08
N SER A 155 12.58 2.62 -0.65
CA SER A 155 13.31 2.72 -1.90
C SER A 155 14.77 2.94 -1.55
N ARG A 156 15.71 2.37 -2.31
CA ARG A 156 17.16 2.65 -2.17
C ARG A 156 17.50 4.13 -2.28
N HIS A 157 16.59 4.89 -2.82
CA HIS A 157 16.66 6.33 -2.99
C HIS A 157 15.32 6.88 -2.52
N PRO A 158 15.25 7.49 -1.33
CA PRO A 158 14.10 8.31 -0.98
C PRO A 158 13.92 9.31 -2.13
N ARG A 159 12.84 9.18 -2.88
CA ARG A 159 12.62 10.02 -4.07
C ARG A 159 12.41 11.47 -3.70
N THR A 160 12.05 11.71 -2.44
CA THR A 160 11.95 13.06 -1.92
C THR A 160 12.66 13.14 -0.56
N PRO A 161 13.52 14.14 -0.34
CA PRO A 161 14.16 14.37 0.96
C PRO A 161 13.15 14.47 2.11
N HIS A 162 11.96 14.99 1.83
CA HIS A 162 10.89 15.20 2.81
C HIS A 162 10.37 13.92 3.45
N MET A 163 10.42 12.79 2.76
CA MET A 163 10.00 11.51 3.36
C MET A 163 10.84 11.15 4.58
N LEU A 164 12.12 11.49 4.58
CA LEU A 164 13.02 11.19 5.69
C LEU A 164 12.68 12.00 6.94
N ASP A 165 12.19 13.23 6.77
CA ASP A 165 11.82 14.12 7.87
C ASP A 165 10.62 13.57 8.67
N TYR A 166 9.79 12.73 8.06
CA TYR A 166 8.59 12.14 8.69
C TYR A 166 8.83 10.77 9.32
N VAL A 167 9.95 10.11 9.03
CA VAL A 167 10.25 8.77 9.55
C VAL A 167 11.42 8.76 10.55
N ALA A 168 12.02 9.91 10.80
CA ALA A 168 13.05 10.12 11.80
C ALA A 168 12.43 10.23 13.21
#